data_a21909d576dee92ed9130c6a9ed4e66d
#
_entry.id   a21909d576dee92ed9130c6a9ed4e66d
#
_cell.length_a   1.000
_cell.length_b   1.000
_cell.length_c   1.000
_cell.angle_alpha   90.00
_cell.angle_beta   90.00
_cell.angle_gamma   90.00
#
_symmetry.space_group_name_H-M   'P 1'
#
loop_
_entity.id
_entity.type
_entity.pdbx_description
1 polymer ?
#
loop_
_entity_poly.entity_id
_entity_poly.type
_entity_poly.pdbx_seq_one_letter_code
_entity_poly.pdbx_strand_id
1 'polypeptide(L)'
;MNIKTINLISLIESDVEYTITKFPDGEIQFSFNYELDRKDKYHVKCRITNAEELFTLLQVGDILDRQEIIWDLEINYLMGMRMDRVMSFDRPFTLKIVGNLISNMNYRVCFITEPHSERTTNEIRKSCDINGYVIPFINKYIHDDITIVFPDLGALQRYYDNIYFDKCGIDNVVYFEKYRNKLTGKIEAFSLKNEDKINNNHFLFYDDLCDAGGTFLGELSILKRRYPDGKFDIRVAHLVNEDGLDNLCKNFDTVYVTNSYKNWDEVAKRKGYNNLIIFDINNE
;
A
#
# COMPACT_ATOMS: atom_id res chain seq x y z
N MET A 1 1.97 24.74 -20.68
CA MET A 1 2.26 23.32 -20.50
C MET A 1 1.40 22.86 -19.31
N ASN A 2 0.31 22.17 -19.57
CA ASN A 2 -0.59 21.69 -18.53
C ASN A 2 -0.14 20.27 -18.11
N ILE A 3 -0.47 19.88 -16.88
CA ILE A 3 -0.36 18.49 -16.46
C ILE A 3 -1.77 17.91 -16.54
N LYS A 4 -1.92 16.79 -17.25
CA LYS A 4 -3.17 16.04 -17.37
C LYS A 4 -3.03 14.67 -16.77
N THR A 5 -3.99 14.26 -15.98
CA THR A 5 -4.02 12.93 -15.36
C THR A 5 -4.71 11.92 -16.29
N ILE A 6 -4.02 10.81 -16.53
CA ILE A 6 -4.60 9.59 -17.11
C ILE A 6 -4.84 8.64 -15.93
N ASN A 7 -6.07 8.60 -15.44
CA ASN A 7 -6.40 7.79 -14.26
C ASN A 7 -6.95 6.42 -14.69
N LEU A 8 -6.14 5.37 -14.56
CA LEU A 8 -6.52 3.99 -14.89
C LEU A 8 -7.32 3.29 -13.77
N ILE A 9 -7.48 3.96 -12.62
CA ILE A 9 -8.29 3.45 -11.49
C ILE A 9 -9.75 3.87 -11.65
N SER A 10 -9.97 5.12 -12.13
CA SER A 10 -11.28 5.71 -12.29
C SER A 10 -11.33 6.59 -13.54
N LEU A 11 -12.10 6.18 -14.54
CA LEU A 11 -12.27 6.95 -15.77
C LEU A 11 -12.91 8.33 -15.51
N ILE A 12 -13.79 8.42 -14.51
CA ILE A 12 -14.48 9.66 -14.14
C ILE A 12 -13.49 10.72 -13.63
N GLU A 13 -12.40 10.28 -13.00
CA GLU A 13 -11.35 11.14 -12.45
C GLU A 13 -10.18 11.34 -13.43
N SER A 14 -10.30 10.87 -14.66
CA SER A 14 -9.29 11.04 -15.71
C SER A 14 -9.56 12.30 -16.52
N ASP A 15 -8.52 13.14 -16.72
CA ASP A 15 -8.59 14.30 -17.64
C ASP A 15 -8.58 13.87 -19.10
N VAL A 16 -8.28 12.59 -19.37
CA VAL A 16 -8.15 12.02 -20.71
C VAL A 16 -9.09 10.84 -20.85
N GLU A 17 -9.97 10.92 -21.83
CA GLU A 17 -10.88 9.83 -22.16
C GLU A 17 -10.15 8.68 -22.85
N TYR A 18 -10.45 7.47 -22.42
CA TYR A 18 -9.93 6.24 -23.01
C TYR A 18 -10.97 5.12 -22.98
N THR A 19 -10.72 4.07 -23.73
CA THR A 19 -11.55 2.87 -23.79
C THR A 19 -10.68 1.65 -23.58
N ILE A 20 -11.15 0.70 -22.77
CA ILE A 20 -10.58 -0.64 -22.65
C ILE A 20 -11.57 -1.63 -23.24
N THR A 21 -11.19 -2.25 -24.35
CA THR A 21 -11.99 -3.28 -25.01
C THR A 21 -11.50 -4.66 -24.57
N LYS A 22 -12.42 -5.49 -24.12
CA LYS A 22 -12.14 -6.90 -23.84
C LYS A 22 -12.75 -7.75 -24.93
N PHE A 23 -11.92 -8.47 -25.66
CA PHE A 23 -12.34 -9.35 -26.73
C PHE A 23 -12.89 -10.69 -26.18
N PRO A 24 -13.70 -11.43 -27.00
CA PRO A 24 -14.30 -12.69 -26.56
C PRO A 24 -13.29 -13.79 -26.17
N ASP A 25 -12.07 -13.74 -26.67
CA ASP A 25 -10.94 -14.62 -26.33
C ASP A 25 -10.22 -14.22 -25.05
N GLY A 26 -10.62 -13.09 -24.44
CA GLY A 26 -10.06 -12.56 -23.21
C GLY A 26 -8.94 -11.54 -23.40
N GLU A 27 -8.48 -11.29 -24.63
CA GLU A 27 -7.52 -10.23 -24.90
C GLU A 27 -8.11 -8.85 -24.56
N ILE A 28 -7.24 -7.94 -24.12
CA ILE A 28 -7.60 -6.55 -23.86
C ILE A 28 -6.84 -5.61 -24.79
N GLN A 29 -7.51 -4.55 -25.19
CA GLN A 29 -6.93 -3.45 -25.96
C GLN A 29 -7.29 -2.12 -25.30
N PHE A 30 -6.26 -1.33 -25.02
CA PHE A 30 -6.40 0.05 -24.56
C PHE A 30 -6.36 1.00 -25.77
N SER A 31 -7.17 2.07 -25.73
CA SER A 31 -7.11 3.14 -26.72
C SER A 31 -7.49 4.48 -26.09
N PHE A 32 -6.77 5.56 -26.43
CA PHE A 32 -7.26 6.91 -26.19
C PHE A 32 -8.35 7.25 -27.20
N ASN A 33 -9.39 7.98 -26.76
CA ASN A 33 -10.52 8.34 -27.61
C ASN A 33 -10.19 9.48 -28.60
N TYR A 34 -9.05 10.15 -28.39
CA TYR A 34 -8.54 11.24 -29.25
C TYR A 34 -7.00 11.30 -29.17
N GLU A 35 -6.40 12.06 -30.09
CA GLU A 35 -4.96 12.29 -30.13
C GLU A 35 -4.52 13.16 -28.95
N LEU A 36 -3.43 12.79 -28.28
CA LEU A 36 -2.89 13.53 -27.15
C LEU A 36 -2.03 14.72 -27.61
N ASP A 37 -2.13 15.84 -26.91
CA ASP A 37 -1.28 17.02 -27.20
C ASP A 37 0.13 16.81 -26.64
N ARG A 38 1.14 16.71 -27.51
CA ARG A 38 2.55 16.56 -27.16
C ARG A 38 3.13 17.74 -26.37
N LYS A 39 2.45 18.87 -26.30
CA LYS A 39 2.88 20.02 -25.51
C LYS A 39 2.51 19.90 -24.04
N ASP A 40 1.57 19.03 -23.71
CA ASP A 40 1.16 18.76 -22.35
C ASP A 40 2.06 17.70 -21.71
N LYS A 41 2.10 17.68 -20.39
CA LYS A 41 2.66 16.59 -19.60
C LYS A 41 1.54 15.69 -19.10
N TYR A 42 1.83 14.42 -18.99
CA TYR A 42 0.82 13.48 -18.51
C TYR A 42 1.30 12.81 -17.22
N HIS A 43 0.37 12.59 -16.32
CA HIS A 43 0.56 11.84 -15.09
C HIS A 43 -0.35 10.60 -15.14
N VAL A 44 0.26 9.42 -15.27
CA VAL A 44 -0.48 8.16 -15.32
C VAL A 44 -0.61 7.63 -13.91
N LYS A 45 -1.85 7.58 -13.41
CA LYS A 45 -2.18 7.04 -12.09
C LYS A 45 -2.81 5.66 -12.24
N CYS A 46 -2.28 4.67 -11.55
CA CYS A 46 -2.77 3.29 -11.62
C CYS A 46 -2.62 2.55 -10.28
N ARG A 47 -3.30 1.41 -10.18
CA ARG A 47 -2.99 0.34 -9.25
C ARG A 47 -2.82 -0.95 -10.05
N ILE A 48 -1.92 -1.81 -9.60
CA ILE A 48 -1.60 -3.05 -10.29
C ILE A 48 -1.84 -4.18 -9.30
N THR A 49 -3.04 -4.72 -9.30
CA THR A 49 -3.45 -5.83 -8.41
C THR A 49 -3.38 -7.18 -9.11
N ASN A 50 -3.37 -7.18 -10.44
CA ASN A 50 -3.40 -8.36 -11.31
C ASN A 50 -2.66 -8.14 -12.64
N ALA A 51 -2.55 -9.20 -13.44
CA ALA A 51 -1.83 -9.16 -14.71
C ALA A 51 -2.55 -8.33 -15.80
N GLU A 52 -3.88 -8.24 -15.77
CA GLU A 52 -4.67 -7.46 -16.72
C GLU A 52 -4.39 -5.96 -16.54
N GLU A 53 -4.36 -5.48 -15.29
CA GLU A 53 -4.01 -4.09 -14.97
C GLU A 53 -2.57 -3.76 -15.34
N LEU A 54 -1.63 -4.69 -15.10
CA LEU A 54 -0.24 -4.52 -15.55
C LEU A 54 -0.17 -4.42 -17.07
N PHE A 55 -0.86 -5.30 -17.79
CA PHE A 55 -0.84 -5.29 -19.24
C PHE A 55 -1.49 -4.04 -19.83
N THR A 56 -2.57 -3.52 -19.21
CA THR A 56 -3.18 -2.23 -19.55
C THR A 56 -2.16 -1.09 -19.42
N LEU A 57 -1.42 -1.02 -18.31
CA LEU A 57 -0.38 -0.02 -18.11
C LEU A 57 0.71 -0.10 -19.18
N LEU A 58 1.15 -1.32 -19.56
CA LEU A 58 2.17 -1.50 -20.60
C LEU A 58 1.68 -1.00 -21.96
N GLN A 59 0.39 -1.17 -22.32
CA GLN A 59 -0.20 -0.62 -23.53
C GLN A 59 -0.25 0.91 -23.50
N VAL A 60 -0.61 1.51 -22.37
CA VAL A 60 -0.57 2.97 -22.17
C VAL A 60 0.85 3.50 -22.37
N GLY A 61 1.84 2.85 -21.73
CA GLY A 61 3.25 3.19 -21.88
C GLY A 61 3.74 3.12 -23.32
N ASP A 62 3.39 2.06 -24.07
CA ASP A 62 3.73 1.91 -25.49
C ASP A 62 3.18 3.08 -26.33
N ILE A 63 1.92 3.48 -26.10
CA ILE A 63 1.31 4.59 -26.86
C ILE A 63 2.02 5.91 -26.52
N LEU A 64 2.25 6.21 -25.25
CA LEU A 64 2.89 7.44 -24.82
C LEU A 64 4.34 7.54 -25.34
N ASP A 65 5.09 6.44 -25.25
CA ASP A 65 6.48 6.35 -25.66
C ASP A 65 6.63 6.49 -27.20
N ARG A 66 5.78 5.82 -27.99
CA ARG A 66 5.78 5.95 -29.46
C ARG A 66 5.39 7.35 -29.93
N GLN A 67 4.59 8.07 -29.15
CA GLN A 67 4.22 9.44 -29.45
C GLN A 67 5.21 10.47 -28.88
N GLU A 68 6.29 10.03 -28.24
CA GLU A 68 7.30 10.90 -27.59
C GLU A 68 6.69 11.86 -26.56
N ILE A 69 5.64 11.41 -25.86
CA ILE A 69 4.96 12.18 -24.82
C ILE A 69 5.74 12.11 -23.51
N ILE A 70 5.86 13.26 -22.83
CA ILE A 70 6.48 13.35 -21.51
C ILE A 70 5.45 12.96 -20.45
N TRP A 71 5.76 11.94 -19.64
CA TRP A 71 4.86 11.45 -18.62
C TRP A 71 5.54 10.96 -17.35
N ASP A 72 4.78 10.97 -16.27
CA ASP A 72 5.15 10.42 -14.97
C ASP A 72 4.19 9.28 -14.62
N LEU A 73 4.65 8.34 -13.82
CA LEU A 73 3.89 7.17 -13.38
C LEU A 73 3.65 7.23 -11.87
N GLU A 74 2.41 6.97 -11.44
CA GLU A 74 2.05 6.78 -10.04
C GLU A 74 1.36 5.44 -9.86
N ILE A 75 1.89 4.61 -8.97
CA ILE A 75 1.38 3.27 -8.67
C ILE A 75 0.92 3.23 -7.22
N ASN A 76 -0.40 3.20 -7.02
CA ASN A 76 -1.00 3.17 -5.68
C ASN A 76 -0.90 1.80 -5.01
N TYR A 77 -0.88 0.72 -5.78
CA TYR A 77 -0.57 -0.63 -5.33
C TYR A 77 0.19 -1.39 -6.41
N LEU A 78 1.21 -2.12 -6.02
CA LEU A 78 2.04 -2.89 -6.93
C LEU A 78 1.99 -4.38 -6.61
N MET A 79 1.47 -5.19 -7.53
CA MET A 79 1.54 -6.65 -7.42
C MET A 79 2.99 -7.14 -7.35
N GLY A 80 3.24 -8.15 -6.55
CA GLY A 80 4.58 -8.73 -6.42
C GLY A 80 5.46 -8.08 -5.37
N MET A 81 5.12 -6.90 -4.81
CA MET A 81 5.98 -6.21 -3.83
C MET A 81 6.24 -7.03 -2.55
N ARG A 82 5.36 -7.99 -2.18
CA ARG A 82 5.60 -8.94 -1.07
C ARG A 82 6.52 -10.10 -1.46
N MET A 83 6.74 -10.33 -2.76
CA MET A 83 7.63 -11.37 -3.30
C MET A 83 8.93 -10.71 -3.80
N ASP A 84 9.60 -10.04 -2.87
CA ASP A 84 10.72 -9.12 -3.08
C ASP A 84 12.10 -9.81 -3.05
N ARG A 85 12.13 -11.13 -3.00
CA ARG A 85 13.37 -11.94 -2.97
C ARG A 85 13.14 -13.38 -3.39
N VAL A 86 14.21 -14.05 -3.74
CA VAL A 86 14.21 -15.51 -3.96
C VAL A 86 14.21 -16.20 -2.58
N MET A 87 13.12 -16.88 -2.25
CA MET A 87 12.99 -17.63 -1.00
C MET A 87 13.52 -19.05 -1.09
N SER A 88 13.47 -19.66 -2.30
CA SER A 88 13.97 -20.99 -2.62
C SER A 88 14.17 -21.09 -4.14
N PHE A 89 14.92 -22.11 -4.59
CA PHE A 89 15.28 -22.27 -6.01
C PHE A 89 14.06 -22.47 -6.95
N ASP A 90 12.94 -22.94 -6.40
CA ASP A 90 11.69 -23.24 -7.11
C ASP A 90 10.68 -22.09 -7.08
N ARG A 91 11.02 -20.94 -6.48
CA ARG A 91 10.15 -19.79 -6.37
C ARG A 91 10.66 -18.58 -7.16
N PRO A 92 9.78 -17.86 -7.88
CA PRO A 92 10.19 -16.70 -8.65
C PRO A 92 10.50 -15.51 -7.75
N PHE A 93 11.32 -14.60 -8.25
CA PHE A 93 11.43 -13.25 -7.75
C PHE A 93 10.42 -12.34 -8.50
N THR A 94 9.15 -12.40 -8.09
CA THR A 94 8.04 -11.77 -8.81
C THR A 94 8.20 -10.27 -8.94
N LEU A 95 8.63 -9.58 -7.87
CA LEU A 95 8.87 -8.14 -7.92
C LEU A 95 9.85 -7.74 -9.02
N LYS A 96 10.93 -8.51 -9.23
CA LYS A 96 11.90 -8.27 -10.29
C LYS A 96 11.30 -8.45 -11.68
N ILE A 97 10.44 -9.45 -11.86
CA ILE A 97 9.75 -9.68 -13.14
C ILE A 97 8.87 -8.48 -13.48
N VAL A 98 8.03 -8.06 -12.53
CA VAL A 98 7.12 -6.91 -12.69
C VAL A 98 7.91 -5.62 -12.87
N GLY A 99 8.94 -5.41 -12.04
CA GLY A 99 9.81 -4.24 -12.09
C GLY A 99 10.54 -4.08 -13.43
N ASN A 100 11.01 -5.20 -14.02
CA ASN A 100 11.63 -5.17 -15.36
C ASN A 100 10.63 -4.74 -16.43
N LEU A 101 9.39 -5.23 -16.40
CA LEU A 101 8.36 -4.83 -17.37
C LEU A 101 8.07 -3.32 -17.27
N ILE A 102 7.86 -2.81 -16.04
CA ILE A 102 7.61 -1.40 -15.79
C ILE A 102 8.82 -0.54 -16.19
N SER A 103 10.04 -0.98 -15.86
CA SER A 103 11.28 -0.22 -16.12
C SER A 103 11.63 -0.07 -17.60
N ASN A 104 11.02 -0.85 -18.48
CA ASN A 104 11.21 -0.73 -19.95
C ASN A 104 10.42 0.44 -20.57
N MET A 105 9.46 1.02 -19.86
CA MET A 105 8.72 2.22 -20.30
C MET A 105 9.54 3.50 -20.09
N ASN A 106 9.27 4.58 -20.84
CA ASN A 106 10.03 5.83 -20.83
C ASN A 106 9.49 6.93 -19.91
N TYR A 107 8.75 6.59 -18.85
CA TYR A 107 8.35 7.58 -17.85
C TYR A 107 9.58 8.32 -17.27
N ARG A 108 9.38 9.57 -16.83
CA ARG A 108 10.44 10.39 -16.20
C ARG A 108 10.73 9.92 -14.78
N VAL A 109 9.68 9.67 -13.99
CA VAL A 109 9.72 9.22 -12.61
C VAL A 109 8.54 8.29 -12.34
N CYS A 110 8.75 7.30 -11.49
CA CYS A 110 7.72 6.39 -11.00
C CYS A 110 7.53 6.60 -9.50
N PHE A 111 6.35 7.03 -9.11
CA PHE A 111 5.95 7.18 -7.71
C PHE A 111 5.25 5.90 -7.26
N ILE A 112 5.66 5.35 -6.12
CA ILE A 112 5.06 4.11 -5.57
C ILE A 112 4.58 4.39 -4.17
N THR A 113 3.30 4.14 -3.91
CA THR A 113 2.70 4.36 -2.60
C THR A 113 3.10 3.25 -1.65
N GLU A 114 3.70 3.60 -0.51
CA GLU A 114 4.12 2.71 0.58
C GLU A 114 4.62 1.33 0.13
N PRO A 115 5.73 1.27 -0.60
CA PRO A 115 6.29 0.00 -1.06
C PRO A 115 6.65 -0.90 0.13
N HIS A 116 6.42 -2.20 -0.01
CA HIS A 116 6.64 -3.17 1.06
C HIS A 116 8.09 -3.22 1.57
N SER A 117 9.05 -2.88 0.72
CA SER A 117 10.47 -2.76 1.08
C SER A 117 11.20 -1.84 0.10
N GLU A 118 12.38 -1.34 0.47
CA GLU A 118 13.29 -0.58 -0.41
C GLU A 118 13.67 -1.36 -1.70
N ARG A 119 13.52 -2.68 -1.69
CA ARG A 119 13.75 -3.48 -2.90
C ARG A 119 12.78 -3.12 -4.01
N THR A 120 11.59 -2.66 -3.68
CA THR A 120 10.60 -2.24 -4.69
C THR A 120 11.14 -1.08 -5.52
N THR A 121 11.70 -0.07 -4.87
CA THR A 121 12.30 1.08 -5.57
C THR A 121 13.63 0.73 -6.24
N ASN A 122 14.36 -0.26 -5.72
CA ASN A 122 15.61 -0.73 -6.33
C ASN A 122 15.36 -1.54 -7.63
N GLU A 123 14.26 -2.27 -7.73
CA GLU A 123 13.93 -3.09 -8.91
C GLU A 123 13.15 -2.31 -9.99
N ILE A 124 12.72 -1.08 -9.72
CA ILE A 124 11.99 -0.23 -10.66
C ILE A 124 12.81 1.03 -10.96
N ARG A 125 13.15 1.22 -12.21
CA ARG A 125 13.99 2.33 -12.66
C ARG A 125 13.32 3.68 -12.37
N LYS A 126 14.09 4.67 -11.89
CA LYS A 126 13.63 6.04 -11.59
C LYS A 126 12.43 6.09 -10.64
N SER A 127 12.32 5.13 -9.74
CA SER A 127 11.23 5.12 -8.77
C SER A 127 11.61 5.80 -7.46
N CYS A 128 10.60 6.28 -6.77
CA CYS A 128 10.69 6.78 -5.41
C CYS A 128 9.39 6.48 -4.66
N ASP A 129 9.50 6.42 -3.32
CA ASP A 129 8.34 6.29 -2.44
C ASP A 129 7.55 7.59 -2.45
N ILE A 130 6.22 7.48 -2.51
CA ILE A 130 5.37 8.56 -2.04
C ILE A 130 4.60 8.11 -0.81
N ASN A 131 4.81 8.90 0.25
CA ASN A 131 4.16 8.74 1.53
C ASN A 131 3.44 10.05 1.90
N GLY A 132 2.92 10.73 0.88
CA GLY A 132 2.33 12.07 1.03
C GLY A 132 1.20 12.14 2.06
N TYR A 133 0.45 11.07 2.24
CA TYR A 133 -0.62 10.99 3.23
C TYR A 133 -0.14 10.46 4.61
N VAL A 134 1.07 9.92 4.74
CA VAL A 134 1.62 9.45 6.03
C VAL A 134 1.80 10.60 7.00
N ILE A 135 2.41 11.71 6.56
CA ILE A 135 2.63 12.89 7.42
C ILE A 135 1.30 13.53 7.85
N PRO A 136 0.33 13.81 6.97
CA PRO A 136 -1.00 14.28 7.37
C PRO A 136 -1.70 13.32 8.34
N PHE A 137 -1.58 12.00 8.15
CA PHE A 137 -2.12 11.01 9.07
C PHE A 137 -1.47 11.13 10.45
N ILE A 138 -0.12 11.15 10.52
CA ILE A 138 0.62 11.29 11.77
C ILE A 138 0.17 12.57 12.49
N ASN A 139 0.20 13.72 11.82
CA ASN A 139 -0.15 15.01 12.42
C ASN A 139 -1.60 15.07 12.93
N LYS A 140 -2.52 14.34 12.31
CA LYS A 140 -3.93 14.36 12.66
C LYS A 140 -4.33 13.36 13.74
N TYR A 141 -3.72 12.17 13.74
CA TYR A 141 -4.18 11.04 14.52
C TYR A 141 -3.17 10.51 15.54
N ILE A 142 -1.91 10.93 15.48
CA ILE A 142 -0.87 10.49 16.41
C ILE A 142 -0.51 11.63 17.35
N HIS A 143 -0.66 11.38 18.65
CA HIS A 143 -0.38 12.32 19.75
C HIS A 143 0.52 11.62 20.77
N ASP A 144 1.06 12.39 21.74
CA ASP A 144 2.01 11.89 22.75
C ASP A 144 1.42 10.81 23.66
N ASP A 145 0.08 10.68 23.70
CA ASP A 145 -0.65 9.68 24.48
C ASP A 145 -0.92 8.38 23.71
N ILE A 146 -0.28 8.18 22.56
CA ILE A 146 -0.41 6.97 21.74
C ILE A 146 0.90 6.20 21.71
N THR A 147 0.83 4.88 21.92
CA THR A 147 1.93 3.95 21.67
C THR A 147 1.80 3.36 20.27
N ILE A 148 2.81 3.56 19.42
CA ILE A 148 2.87 2.96 18.10
C ILE A 148 3.35 1.51 18.19
N VAL A 149 2.61 0.61 17.58
CA VAL A 149 2.89 -0.84 17.57
C VAL A 149 3.22 -1.29 16.16
N PHE A 150 4.47 -1.66 15.92
CA PHE A 150 4.85 -2.28 14.65
C PHE A 150 4.78 -3.80 14.74
N PRO A 151 4.22 -4.48 13.73
CA PRO A 151 4.05 -5.93 13.77
C PRO A 151 5.38 -6.69 13.67
N ASP A 152 6.44 -6.05 13.18
CA ASP A 152 7.80 -6.63 13.18
C ASP A 152 8.87 -5.54 13.03
N LEU A 153 10.13 -5.98 13.13
CA LEU A 153 11.30 -5.11 12.97
C LEU A 153 11.38 -4.49 11.57
N GLY A 154 10.89 -5.19 10.53
CA GLY A 154 10.88 -4.66 9.16
C GLY A 154 9.92 -3.47 9.02
N ALA A 155 8.74 -3.56 9.62
CA ALA A 155 7.79 -2.45 9.68
C ALA A 155 8.35 -1.26 10.49
N LEU A 156 8.96 -1.54 11.66
CA LEU A 156 9.65 -0.52 12.44
C LEU A 156 10.71 0.22 11.62
N GLN A 157 11.62 -0.49 10.96
CA GLN A 157 12.68 0.10 10.15
C GLN A 157 12.13 0.91 8.97
N ARG A 158 11.08 0.44 8.32
CA ARG A 158 10.44 1.14 7.19
C ARG A 158 9.91 2.50 7.57
N TYR A 159 9.25 2.62 8.72
CA TYR A 159 8.55 3.84 9.11
C TYR A 159 9.33 4.70 10.10
N TYR A 160 10.01 4.10 11.07
CA TYR A 160 10.69 4.85 12.14
C TYR A 160 12.06 5.35 11.69
N ASP A 161 12.90 4.49 11.09
CA ASP A 161 14.23 4.86 10.61
C ASP A 161 14.19 5.78 9.38
N ASN A 162 13.08 5.79 8.64
CA ASN A 162 12.87 6.60 7.42
C ASN A 162 12.25 7.98 7.69
N ILE A 163 12.52 8.61 8.84
CA ILE A 163 12.32 10.07 9.02
C ILE A 163 10.89 10.50 9.46
N TYR A 164 9.85 9.69 9.24
CA TYR A 164 8.48 10.17 9.49
C TYR A 164 8.15 10.26 10.98
N PHE A 165 8.43 9.22 11.75
CA PHE A 165 8.13 9.19 13.18
C PHE A 165 9.18 9.91 14.04
N ASP A 166 10.47 9.78 13.70
CA ASP A 166 11.57 10.45 14.42
C ASP A 166 11.43 11.98 14.35
N LYS A 167 11.07 12.53 13.17
CA LYS A 167 10.81 13.98 13.02
C LYS A 167 9.60 14.49 13.78
N CYS A 168 8.66 13.62 14.12
CA CYS A 168 7.47 13.99 14.91
C CYS A 168 7.69 13.85 16.42
N GLY A 169 8.89 13.43 16.87
CA GLY A 169 9.21 13.30 18.29
C GLY A 169 8.44 12.18 19.02
N ILE A 170 8.04 11.12 18.30
CA ILE A 170 7.27 10.01 18.85
C ILE A 170 8.22 8.97 19.43
N ASP A 171 8.36 8.93 20.75
CA ASP A 171 9.25 8.00 21.47
C ASP A 171 8.57 6.70 21.93
N ASN A 172 7.23 6.71 22.02
CA ASN A 172 6.43 5.58 22.47
C ASN A 172 6.24 4.55 21.36
N VAL A 173 7.31 3.79 21.03
CA VAL A 173 7.33 2.86 19.91
C VAL A 173 7.74 1.48 20.40
N VAL A 174 6.89 0.50 20.10
CA VAL A 174 7.10 -0.92 20.39
C VAL A 174 6.97 -1.75 19.12
N TYR A 175 7.53 -2.93 19.10
CA TYR A 175 7.37 -3.87 17.99
C TYR A 175 7.33 -5.31 18.46
N PHE A 176 6.81 -6.19 17.61
CA PHE A 176 6.77 -7.62 17.85
C PHE A 176 7.88 -8.37 17.11
N GLU A 177 8.45 -9.38 17.74
CA GLU A 177 9.22 -10.43 17.07
C GLU A 177 8.35 -11.68 16.95
N LYS A 178 8.37 -12.31 15.76
CA LYS A 178 7.60 -13.50 15.44
C LYS A 178 8.49 -14.72 15.44
N TYR A 179 8.17 -15.70 16.26
CA TYR A 179 8.85 -17.01 16.26
C TYR A 179 8.03 -17.97 15.41
N ARG A 180 8.64 -18.46 14.34
CA ARG A 180 7.99 -19.37 13.40
C ARG A 180 8.57 -20.77 13.53
N ASN A 181 7.72 -21.79 13.47
CA ASN A 181 8.14 -23.17 13.29
C ASN A 181 8.90 -23.30 11.98
N LYS A 182 10.14 -23.77 12.05
CA LYS A 182 11.02 -23.89 10.86
C LYS A 182 10.52 -24.92 9.84
N LEU A 183 9.73 -25.91 10.24
CA LEU A 183 9.21 -26.97 9.38
C LEU A 183 7.89 -26.57 8.73
N THR A 184 6.99 -25.94 9.50
CA THR A 184 5.62 -25.62 9.04
C THR A 184 5.45 -24.17 8.60
N GLY A 185 6.38 -23.27 8.95
CA GLY A 185 6.27 -21.83 8.73
C GLY A 185 5.22 -21.13 9.61
N LYS A 186 4.48 -21.85 10.44
CA LYS A 186 3.44 -21.28 11.31
C LYS A 186 4.06 -20.47 12.44
N ILE A 187 3.39 -19.37 12.81
CA ILE A 187 3.78 -18.56 13.97
C ILE A 187 3.43 -19.33 15.23
N GLU A 188 4.41 -19.54 16.11
CA GLU A 188 4.28 -20.24 17.39
C GLU A 188 4.22 -19.28 18.58
N ALA A 189 4.89 -18.15 18.48
CA ALA A 189 4.91 -17.14 19.53
C ALA A 189 5.18 -15.74 18.99
N PHE A 190 4.78 -14.74 19.76
CA PHE A 190 5.16 -13.35 19.60
C PHE A 190 5.88 -12.86 20.86
N SER A 191 6.88 -12.01 20.70
CA SER A 191 7.56 -11.31 21.80
C SER A 191 7.47 -9.81 21.59
N LEU A 192 6.88 -9.09 22.53
CA LEU A 192 6.85 -7.62 22.53
C LEU A 192 8.23 -7.08 22.92
N LYS A 193 8.72 -6.10 22.18
CA LYS A 193 10.00 -5.41 22.41
C LYS A 193 9.76 -3.94 22.73
N ASN A 194 10.69 -3.33 23.46
CA ASN A 194 10.63 -1.95 23.95
C ASN A 194 9.40 -1.69 24.86
N GLU A 195 8.97 -2.68 25.63
CA GLU A 195 7.79 -2.59 26.49
C GLU A 195 7.95 -1.49 27.57
N ASP A 196 9.19 -1.19 27.96
CA ASP A 196 9.55 -0.07 28.85
C ASP A 196 9.18 1.33 28.31
N LYS A 197 8.95 1.45 27.01
CA LYS A 197 8.48 2.68 26.37
C LYS A 197 6.96 2.90 26.43
N ILE A 198 6.20 1.92 26.91
CA ILE A 198 4.75 2.04 27.04
C ILE A 198 4.44 2.87 28.29
N ASN A 199 3.86 4.03 28.09
CA ASN A 199 3.48 4.96 29.18
C ASN A 199 1.99 5.34 29.17
N ASN A 200 1.20 4.70 28.30
CA ASN A 200 -0.23 4.97 28.10
C ASN A 200 -0.99 3.69 27.74
N ASN A 201 -2.32 3.77 27.61
CA ASN A 201 -3.19 2.64 27.25
C ASN A 201 -3.86 2.79 25.88
N HIS A 202 -3.33 3.65 25.01
CA HIS A 202 -3.81 3.81 23.64
C HIS A 202 -2.75 3.30 22.67
N PHE A 203 -3.07 2.30 21.88
CA PHE A 203 -2.17 1.58 20.98
C PHE A 203 -2.62 1.76 19.54
N LEU A 204 -1.72 2.19 18.66
CA LEU A 204 -1.94 2.25 17.22
C LEU A 204 -1.02 1.26 16.52
N PHE A 205 -1.58 0.18 16.00
CA PHE A 205 -0.88 -0.72 15.10
C PHE A 205 -0.64 -0.05 13.75
N TYR A 206 0.57 -0.17 13.22
CA TYR A 206 0.96 0.54 12.00
C TYR A 206 1.75 -0.36 11.07
N ASP A 207 1.25 -0.54 9.82
CA ASP A 207 1.94 -1.33 8.79
C ASP A 207 1.55 -0.89 7.37
N ASP A 208 2.29 -1.40 6.37
CA ASP A 208 1.99 -1.18 4.96
C ASP A 208 0.84 -2.05 4.46
N LEU A 209 0.73 -3.30 4.91
CA LEU A 209 -0.18 -4.25 4.30
C LEU A 209 -0.91 -5.16 5.30
N CYS A 210 -2.20 -5.35 5.06
CA CYS A 210 -3.01 -6.38 5.71
C CYS A 210 -3.65 -7.31 4.67
N ASP A 211 -3.40 -8.60 4.81
CA ASP A 211 -4.14 -9.66 4.11
C ASP A 211 -5.33 -10.10 4.98
N ALA A 212 -5.36 -11.32 5.52
CA ALA A 212 -6.42 -11.78 6.41
C ALA A 212 -6.34 -11.25 7.86
N GLY A 213 -5.31 -10.50 8.23
CA GLY A 213 -5.16 -9.87 9.55
C GLY A 213 -4.67 -10.77 10.68
N GLY A 214 -4.36 -12.04 10.40
CA GLY A 214 -4.01 -13.01 11.46
C GLY A 214 -2.82 -12.62 12.34
N THR A 215 -1.82 -11.95 11.79
CA THR A 215 -0.68 -11.40 12.55
C THR A 215 -1.16 -10.39 13.58
N PHE A 216 -1.90 -9.37 13.14
CA PHE A 216 -2.40 -8.30 14.00
C PHE A 216 -3.32 -8.84 15.10
N LEU A 217 -4.17 -9.81 14.81
CA LEU A 217 -5.05 -10.43 15.81
C LEU A 217 -4.26 -11.20 16.88
N GLY A 218 -3.20 -11.90 16.47
CA GLY A 218 -2.30 -12.59 17.42
C GLY A 218 -1.61 -11.61 18.37
N GLU A 219 -1.06 -10.54 17.83
CA GLU A 219 -0.38 -9.48 18.59
C GLU A 219 -1.36 -8.70 19.48
N LEU A 220 -2.52 -8.33 18.95
CA LEU A 220 -3.61 -7.69 19.68
C LEU A 220 -4.05 -8.51 20.89
N SER A 221 -4.14 -9.84 20.75
CA SER A 221 -4.53 -10.73 21.86
C SER A 221 -3.55 -10.67 23.03
N ILE A 222 -2.29 -10.39 22.77
CA ILE A 222 -1.26 -10.23 23.80
C ILE A 222 -1.42 -8.89 24.51
N LEU A 223 -1.58 -7.79 23.75
CA LEU A 223 -1.75 -6.47 24.33
C LEU A 223 -3.06 -6.36 25.12
N LYS A 224 -4.18 -6.89 24.62
CA LYS A 224 -5.46 -6.91 25.34
C LYS A 224 -5.39 -7.66 26.69
N ARG A 225 -4.57 -8.70 26.79
CA ARG A 225 -4.37 -9.39 28.09
C ARG A 225 -3.55 -8.58 29.07
N ARG A 226 -2.60 -7.77 28.58
CA ARG A 226 -1.72 -6.93 29.43
C ARG A 226 -2.38 -5.59 29.78
N TYR A 227 -3.15 -5.07 28.86
CA TYR A 227 -3.83 -3.76 28.94
C TYR A 227 -5.32 -3.95 28.65
N PRO A 228 -6.09 -4.54 29.60
CA PRO A 228 -7.51 -4.89 29.35
C PRO A 228 -8.42 -3.69 29.11
N ASP A 229 -8.06 -2.52 29.67
CA ASP A 229 -8.77 -1.25 29.46
C ASP A 229 -8.14 -0.39 28.34
N GLY A 230 -7.26 -0.97 27.54
CA GLY A 230 -6.57 -0.28 26.44
C GLY A 230 -7.48 -0.02 25.25
N LYS A 231 -7.23 1.09 24.56
CA LYS A 231 -7.79 1.39 23.24
C LYS A 231 -6.82 0.90 22.15
N PHE A 232 -7.35 0.22 21.14
CA PHE A 232 -6.54 -0.41 20.11
C PHE A 232 -7.02 0.01 18.73
N ASP A 233 -6.28 0.86 18.08
CA ASP A 233 -6.49 1.30 16.70
C ASP A 233 -5.51 0.60 15.75
N ILE A 234 -5.82 0.53 14.48
CA ILE A 234 -4.92 0.00 13.45
C ILE A 234 -4.95 0.87 12.19
N ARG A 235 -3.78 1.10 11.62
CA ARG A 235 -3.62 1.72 10.32
C ARG A 235 -2.83 0.79 9.40
N VAL A 236 -3.39 0.52 8.22
CA VAL A 236 -2.70 -0.17 7.13
C VAL A 236 -2.91 0.56 5.81
N ALA A 237 -1.86 0.70 5.01
CA ALA A 237 -1.98 1.32 3.69
C ALA A 237 -2.77 0.41 2.75
N HIS A 238 -2.28 -0.81 2.56
CA HIS A 238 -2.80 -1.76 1.59
C HIS A 238 -3.62 -2.86 2.26
N LEU A 239 -4.91 -2.65 2.37
CA LEU A 239 -5.82 -3.75 2.73
C LEU A 239 -6.19 -4.51 1.44
N VAL A 240 -5.83 -5.80 1.37
CA VAL A 240 -5.93 -6.58 0.13
C VAL A 240 -7.02 -7.66 0.16
N ASN A 241 -7.71 -7.84 1.31
CA ASN A 241 -8.67 -8.92 1.49
C ASN A 241 -9.88 -8.46 2.31
N GLU A 242 -11.10 -8.84 1.90
CA GLU A 242 -12.34 -8.53 2.64
C GLU A 242 -12.41 -9.25 4.00
N ASP A 243 -11.86 -10.47 4.11
CA ASP A 243 -11.76 -11.16 5.40
C ASP A 243 -10.83 -10.39 6.37
N GLY A 244 -9.78 -9.75 5.83
CA GLY A 244 -8.92 -8.86 6.59
C GLY A 244 -9.69 -7.67 7.13
N LEU A 245 -10.50 -7.00 6.30
CA LEU A 245 -11.35 -5.90 6.73
C LEU A 245 -12.28 -6.32 7.86
N ASP A 246 -12.97 -7.46 7.69
CA ASP A 246 -13.88 -8.00 8.70
C ASP A 246 -13.17 -8.27 10.02
N ASN A 247 -12.00 -8.89 9.96
CA ASN A 247 -11.20 -9.22 11.13
C ASN A 247 -10.71 -7.96 11.85
N LEU A 248 -10.26 -6.95 11.10
CA LEU A 248 -9.83 -5.69 11.70
C LEU A 248 -11.00 -4.94 12.33
N CYS A 249 -12.09 -4.71 11.60
CA CYS A 249 -13.25 -3.95 12.10
C CYS A 249 -13.97 -4.61 13.29
N LYS A 250 -13.89 -5.94 13.43
CA LYS A 250 -14.47 -6.66 14.58
C LYS A 250 -13.61 -6.59 15.84
N ASN A 251 -12.32 -6.32 15.72
CA ASN A 251 -11.37 -6.51 16.83
C ASN A 251 -10.68 -5.22 17.27
N PHE A 252 -10.59 -4.21 16.41
CA PHE A 252 -9.99 -2.91 16.71
C PHE A 252 -11.06 -1.84 16.95
N ASP A 253 -10.73 -0.83 17.75
CA ASP A 253 -11.62 0.28 18.06
C ASP A 253 -11.77 1.23 16.87
N THR A 254 -10.67 1.53 16.17
CA THR A 254 -10.67 2.30 14.91
C THR A 254 -9.75 1.63 13.90
N VAL A 255 -10.22 1.55 12.66
CA VAL A 255 -9.48 0.96 11.53
C VAL A 255 -9.27 2.02 10.47
N TYR A 256 -8.02 2.33 10.16
CA TYR A 256 -7.62 3.27 9.13
C TYR A 256 -7.03 2.51 7.94
N VAL A 257 -7.60 2.67 6.76
CA VAL A 257 -7.12 2.06 5.51
C VAL A 257 -7.08 3.10 4.39
N THR A 258 -6.39 2.79 3.31
CA THR A 258 -6.48 3.58 2.08
C THR A 258 -7.26 2.81 1.00
N ASN A 259 -7.64 3.50 -0.06
CA ASN A 259 -8.21 2.90 -1.26
C ASN A 259 -7.14 2.51 -2.30
N SER A 260 -5.89 2.32 -1.89
CA SER A 260 -4.78 1.96 -2.78
C SER A 260 -5.01 0.66 -3.56
N TYR A 261 -5.50 -0.38 -2.89
CA TYR A 261 -5.75 -1.69 -3.51
C TYR A 261 -7.14 -1.79 -4.13
N LYS A 262 -8.16 -1.26 -3.45
CA LYS A 262 -9.58 -1.36 -3.82
C LYS A 262 -10.35 -0.18 -3.23
N ASN A 263 -11.44 0.23 -3.87
CA ASN A 263 -12.39 1.16 -3.26
C ASN A 263 -13.20 0.44 -2.20
N TRP A 264 -12.95 0.77 -0.95
CA TRP A 264 -13.55 0.10 0.19
C TRP A 264 -14.91 0.68 0.60
N ASP A 265 -15.31 1.85 0.08
CA ASP A 265 -16.54 2.56 0.46
C ASP A 265 -17.81 1.73 0.27
N GLU A 266 -17.93 1.04 -0.86
CA GLU A 266 -19.11 0.19 -1.12
C GLU A 266 -19.15 -1.02 -0.18
N VAL A 267 -17.98 -1.61 0.10
CA VAL A 267 -17.88 -2.74 1.05
C VAL A 267 -18.21 -2.27 2.45
N ALA A 268 -17.70 -1.10 2.87
CA ALA A 268 -17.98 -0.48 4.16
C ALA A 268 -19.48 -0.23 4.35
N LYS A 269 -20.13 0.37 3.36
CA LYS A 269 -21.59 0.62 3.37
C LYS A 269 -22.39 -0.67 3.46
N ARG A 270 -22.03 -1.68 2.67
CA ARG A 270 -22.71 -2.99 2.68
C ARG A 270 -22.59 -3.71 4.02
N LYS A 271 -21.42 -3.60 4.66
CA LYS A 271 -21.13 -4.30 5.93
C LYS A 271 -21.49 -3.49 7.17
N GLY A 272 -21.72 -2.19 7.05
CA GLY A 272 -22.20 -1.31 8.12
C GLY A 272 -21.16 -1.04 9.20
N TYR A 273 -19.87 -1.00 8.87
CA TYR A 273 -18.82 -0.66 9.83
C TYR A 273 -18.81 0.83 10.18
N ASN A 274 -18.89 1.14 11.49
CA ASN A 274 -18.88 2.51 12.01
C ASN A 274 -17.49 2.96 12.48
N ASN A 275 -16.55 2.04 12.59
CA ASN A 275 -15.17 2.26 13.07
C ASN A 275 -14.13 2.23 11.95
N LEU A 276 -14.55 2.24 10.67
CA LEU A 276 -13.67 2.26 9.51
C LEU A 276 -13.54 3.67 8.95
N ILE A 277 -12.30 4.10 8.77
CA ILE A 277 -11.93 5.37 8.12
C ILE A 277 -11.10 5.05 6.89
N ILE A 278 -11.56 5.49 5.72
CA ILE A 278 -10.91 5.24 4.44
C ILE A 278 -10.28 6.55 3.96
N PHE A 279 -8.98 6.52 3.67
CA PHE A 279 -8.26 7.61 3.03
C PHE A 279 -8.29 7.43 1.51
N ASP A 280 -8.83 8.40 0.82
CA ASP A 280 -8.85 8.41 -0.64
C ASP A 280 -7.55 9.03 -1.18
N ILE A 281 -6.58 8.17 -1.45
CA ILE A 281 -5.29 8.60 -2.03
C ILE A 281 -5.36 8.83 -3.54
N ASN A 282 -6.52 8.62 -4.17
CA ASN A 282 -6.70 8.90 -5.59
C ASN A 282 -7.01 10.37 -5.85
N ASN A 283 -7.52 11.09 -4.83
CA ASN A 283 -7.98 12.48 -4.93
C ASN A 283 -7.10 13.48 -4.15
N GLU A 284 -5.92 13.05 -3.65
CA GLU A 284 -4.96 13.93 -2.97
C GLU A 284 -3.81 14.37 -3.87
#